data_8c8a2cd3edcae0ef4ba183cd6520b647
#
_entry.id   8c8a2cd3edcae0ef4ba183cd6520b647
#
_cell.length_a   1.000
_cell.length_b   1.000
_cell.length_c   1.000
_cell.angle_alpha   90.00
_cell.angle_beta   90.00
_cell.angle_gamma   90.00
#
_symmetry.space_group_name_H-M   'P 1'
#
loop_
_entity.id
_entity.type
_entity.pdbx_description
1 polymer ?
#
loop_
_entity_poly.entity_id
_entity_poly.type
_entity_poly.pdbx_seq_one_letter_code
_entity_poly.pdbx_strand_id
1 'polypeptide(L)'
;MSTDSDSSIRLVRNATLLATVGETTFLVDPMFASPGEIPPIPETPNDRANPLVPMPDVDLSHDAVVVTHRHRDHFNEAAKAELDADVPLFCQPEEADAFVDEGFTDVRPVDDEASFDGVTIHRTPGRHGHGQLAEEMGPVSGFVFDADETLYVAGDTVWYDGVERTLERFDPDTVVLNGGEAQFNHGDPITMGVSDVTAVRDATDATVVVVHMEAINHCLLTRDELRAETADVHVPEDGDRIAR
;
A
#
# COMPACT_ATOMS: atom_id res chain seq x y z
N MET A 1 -12.74 -7.69 30.94
CA MET A 1 -11.61 -8.38 30.32
C MET A 1 -11.27 -7.52 29.13
N SER A 2 -10.15 -6.79 29.19
CA SER A 2 -9.66 -6.06 28.00
C SER A 2 -9.25 -7.13 27.00
N THR A 3 -9.96 -7.29 25.93
CA THR A 3 -9.44 -7.95 24.74
C THR A 3 -8.41 -6.96 24.21
N ASP A 4 -7.10 -7.21 24.45
CA ASP A 4 -6.09 -6.57 23.63
C ASP A 4 -6.51 -6.83 22.18
N SER A 5 -6.91 -5.79 21.48
CA SER A 5 -7.14 -5.88 20.04
C SER A 5 -5.78 -6.26 19.44
N ASP A 6 -5.72 -7.42 18.79
CA ASP A 6 -4.45 -7.94 18.24
C ASP A 6 -4.17 -7.27 16.87
N SER A 7 -4.50 -5.96 16.77
CA SER A 7 -4.28 -5.16 15.57
C SER A 7 -2.81 -5.16 15.20
N SER A 8 -2.52 -5.43 13.94
CA SER A 8 -1.14 -5.52 13.48
C SER A 8 -1.01 -5.32 11.99
N ILE A 9 0.17 -4.94 11.55
CA ILE A 9 0.56 -4.87 10.16
C ILE A 9 1.71 -5.86 9.95
N ARG A 10 1.60 -6.72 8.94
CA ARG A 10 2.73 -7.51 8.46
C ARG A 10 3.07 -7.04 7.06
N LEU A 11 4.31 -6.60 6.86
CA LEU A 11 4.84 -6.42 5.52
C LEU A 11 5.10 -7.79 4.92
N VAL A 12 4.39 -8.15 3.85
CA VAL A 12 4.73 -9.35 3.09
C VAL A 12 5.90 -9.02 2.18
N ARG A 13 5.70 -8.15 1.19
CA ARG A 13 6.74 -7.69 0.27
C ARG A 13 6.23 -6.46 -0.51
N ASN A 14 7.08 -5.48 -0.79
CA ASN A 14 6.71 -4.27 -1.53
C ASN A 14 5.59 -3.49 -0.83
N ALA A 15 4.43 -3.33 -1.49
CA ALA A 15 3.20 -2.78 -0.93
C ALA A 15 2.25 -3.86 -0.38
N THR A 16 2.58 -5.15 -0.53
CA THR A 16 1.73 -6.23 -0.06
C THR A 16 1.77 -6.34 1.44
N LEU A 17 0.62 -6.14 2.08
CA LEU A 17 0.47 -6.15 3.53
C LEU A 17 -0.63 -7.13 3.97
N LEU A 18 -0.46 -7.71 5.15
CA LEU A 18 -1.58 -8.21 5.94
C LEU A 18 -1.86 -7.19 7.04
N ALA A 19 -3.01 -6.55 6.97
CA ALA A 19 -3.47 -5.54 7.92
C ALA A 19 -4.60 -6.14 8.77
N THR A 20 -4.32 -6.48 10.03
CA THR A 20 -5.34 -6.93 10.97
C THR A 20 -5.89 -5.72 11.71
N VAL A 21 -7.18 -5.48 11.62
CA VAL A 21 -7.92 -4.40 12.28
C VAL A 21 -9.10 -5.02 13.03
N GLY A 22 -9.06 -4.96 14.35
CA GLY A 22 -9.98 -5.75 15.18
C GLY A 22 -9.78 -7.25 14.94
N GLU A 23 -10.85 -7.95 14.56
CA GLU A 23 -10.81 -9.39 14.25
C GLU A 23 -10.67 -9.69 12.75
N THR A 24 -10.59 -8.66 11.89
CA THR A 24 -10.59 -8.79 10.43
C THR A 24 -9.20 -8.57 9.86
N THR A 25 -8.74 -9.47 9.00
CA THR A 25 -7.46 -9.37 8.30
C THR A 25 -7.68 -9.06 6.82
N PHE A 26 -7.14 -7.94 6.38
CA PHE A 26 -7.14 -7.49 5.00
C PHE A 26 -5.79 -7.79 4.34
N LEU A 27 -5.84 -8.40 3.15
CA LEU A 27 -4.69 -8.51 2.27
C LEU A 27 -4.69 -7.29 1.34
N VAL A 28 -3.72 -6.41 1.52
CA VAL A 28 -3.60 -5.17 0.74
C VAL A 28 -2.57 -5.35 -0.37
N ASP A 29 -2.91 -4.90 -1.57
CA ASP A 29 -2.03 -4.83 -2.74
C ASP A 29 -1.24 -6.13 -3.00
N PRO A 30 -1.92 -7.26 -3.26
CA PRO A 30 -1.27 -8.56 -3.44
C PRO A 30 -0.42 -8.62 -4.71
N MET A 31 0.91 -8.70 -4.55
CA MET A 31 1.88 -8.93 -5.61
C MET A 31 2.61 -10.26 -5.38
N PHE A 32 2.17 -11.33 -6.03
CA PHE A 32 2.65 -12.71 -5.78
C PHE A 32 3.64 -13.24 -6.81
N ALA A 33 3.95 -12.47 -7.86
CA ALA A 33 4.90 -12.88 -8.88
C ALA A 33 6.24 -13.34 -8.30
N SER A 34 6.85 -14.34 -8.93
CA SER A 34 8.20 -14.81 -8.57
C SER A 34 9.28 -13.78 -8.96
N PRO A 35 10.45 -13.78 -8.30
CA PRO A 35 11.53 -12.87 -8.67
C PRO A 35 11.84 -12.92 -10.16
N GLY A 36 11.88 -11.75 -10.80
CA GLY A 36 12.18 -11.60 -12.22
C GLY A 36 11.07 -11.99 -13.20
N GLU A 37 9.87 -12.32 -12.71
CA GLU A 37 8.74 -12.73 -13.56
C GLU A 37 8.08 -11.54 -14.30
N ILE A 38 8.11 -10.35 -13.70
CA ILE A 38 7.55 -9.14 -14.30
C ILE A 38 8.68 -8.37 -15.00
N PRO A 39 8.52 -7.97 -16.27
CA PRO A 39 9.48 -7.10 -16.93
C PRO A 39 9.78 -5.84 -16.11
N PRO A 40 10.99 -5.27 -16.25
CA PRO A 40 11.30 -4.00 -15.58
C PRO A 40 10.29 -2.91 -15.97
N ILE A 41 10.01 -2.03 -15.03
CA ILE A 41 9.31 -0.78 -15.34
C ILE A 41 10.21 0.01 -16.32
N PRO A 42 9.71 0.38 -17.50
CA PRO A 42 10.53 1.02 -18.51
C PRO A 42 10.90 2.46 -18.11
N GLU A 43 11.93 3.01 -18.78
CA GLU A 43 12.38 4.38 -18.56
C GLU A 43 12.83 4.70 -17.13
N THR A 44 13.36 3.70 -16.43
CA THR A 44 13.87 3.78 -15.07
C THR A 44 15.39 3.65 -15.03
N PRO A 45 16.08 4.01 -13.93
CA PRO A 45 17.55 3.98 -13.85
C PRO A 45 18.20 2.60 -14.00
N ASN A 46 17.43 1.52 -13.93
CA ASN A 46 17.94 0.16 -14.18
C ASN A 46 16.88 -0.70 -14.89
N ASP A 47 17.32 -1.77 -15.53
CA ASP A 47 16.52 -2.70 -16.32
C ASP A 47 16.34 -4.09 -15.64
N ARG A 48 16.40 -4.15 -14.31
CA ARG A 48 16.22 -5.38 -13.55
C ARG A 48 14.76 -5.81 -13.60
N ALA A 49 14.51 -7.08 -13.94
CA ALA A 49 13.16 -7.65 -13.93
C ALA A 49 12.64 -7.80 -12.48
N ASN A 50 11.36 -7.57 -12.31
CA ASN A 50 10.65 -7.49 -11.02
C ASN A 50 9.94 -8.82 -10.67
N PRO A 51 9.64 -9.08 -9.40
CA PRO A 51 10.19 -8.43 -8.22
C PRO A 51 11.69 -8.73 -8.06
N LEU A 52 12.42 -7.86 -7.36
CA LEU A 52 13.85 -8.02 -7.12
C LEU A 52 14.18 -8.98 -5.98
N VAL A 53 13.21 -9.28 -5.14
CA VAL A 53 13.32 -10.08 -3.91
C VAL A 53 12.26 -11.18 -3.87
N PRO A 54 12.52 -12.32 -3.21
CA PRO A 54 11.55 -13.41 -3.08
C PRO A 54 10.40 -13.05 -2.13
N MET A 55 9.29 -13.78 -2.25
CA MET A 55 8.25 -13.79 -1.23
C MET A 55 8.79 -14.43 0.05
N PRO A 56 8.52 -13.86 1.24
CA PRO A 56 8.79 -14.52 2.50
C PRO A 56 7.83 -15.68 2.73
N ASP A 57 8.26 -16.65 3.53
CA ASP A 57 7.41 -17.77 3.97
C ASP A 57 6.53 -17.31 5.14
N VAL A 58 5.37 -16.73 4.82
CA VAL A 58 4.39 -16.22 5.80
C VAL A 58 3.00 -16.76 5.45
N ASP A 59 2.17 -16.94 6.48
CA ASP A 59 0.76 -17.24 6.30
C ASP A 59 0.05 -16.01 5.72
N LEU A 60 -0.63 -16.18 4.58
CA LEU A 60 -1.38 -15.16 3.86
C LEU A 60 -2.91 -15.26 4.10
N SER A 61 -3.35 -15.97 5.13
CA SER A 61 -4.77 -16.06 5.49
C SER A 61 -5.35 -14.66 5.68
N HIS A 62 -6.48 -14.40 5.04
CA HIS A 62 -7.16 -13.11 5.04
C HIS A 62 -8.68 -13.29 4.87
N ASP A 63 -9.44 -12.27 5.26
CA ASP A 63 -10.91 -12.25 5.18
C ASP A 63 -11.38 -11.44 3.96
N ALA A 64 -10.58 -10.47 3.51
CA ALA A 64 -10.87 -9.65 2.35
C ALA A 64 -9.57 -9.14 1.69
N VAL A 65 -9.69 -8.75 0.43
CA VAL A 65 -8.63 -8.10 -0.35
C VAL A 65 -8.94 -6.62 -0.51
N VAL A 66 -7.93 -5.77 -0.43
CA VAL A 66 -8.02 -4.33 -0.75
C VAL A 66 -6.95 -3.99 -1.77
N VAL A 67 -7.32 -3.38 -2.88
CA VAL A 67 -6.38 -2.94 -3.92
C VAL A 67 -6.45 -1.42 -4.04
N THR A 68 -5.33 -0.76 -3.77
CA THR A 68 -5.22 0.70 -3.86
C THR A 68 -5.32 1.17 -5.31
N HIS A 69 -4.68 0.45 -6.22
CA HIS A 69 -4.74 0.64 -7.67
C HIS A 69 -4.12 -0.57 -8.39
N ARG A 70 -4.36 -0.70 -9.70
CA ARG A 70 -4.01 -1.91 -10.47
C ARG A 70 -2.65 -1.85 -11.18
N HIS A 71 -1.68 -1.10 -10.70
CA HIS A 71 -0.32 -1.27 -11.19
C HIS A 71 0.21 -2.67 -10.87
N ARG A 72 1.10 -3.21 -11.72
CA ARG A 72 1.56 -4.61 -11.66
C ARG A 72 2.31 -4.98 -10.39
N ASP A 73 2.84 -4.01 -9.69
CA ASP A 73 3.52 -4.13 -8.42
C ASP A 73 2.59 -4.00 -7.21
N HIS A 74 1.28 -3.76 -7.45
CA HIS A 74 0.20 -3.79 -6.45
C HIS A 74 -0.77 -4.93 -6.70
N PHE A 75 -1.09 -5.21 -7.97
CA PHE A 75 -1.96 -6.34 -8.33
C PHE A 75 -1.48 -6.96 -9.66
N ASN A 76 -1.14 -8.25 -9.64
CA ASN A 76 -0.56 -8.92 -10.81
C ASN A 76 -1.25 -10.25 -11.16
N GLU A 77 -0.86 -10.83 -12.30
CA GLU A 77 -1.44 -12.08 -12.80
C GLU A 77 -1.27 -13.26 -11.83
N ALA A 78 -0.16 -13.29 -11.04
CA ALA A 78 0.04 -14.34 -10.05
C ALA A 78 -0.95 -14.20 -8.88
N ALA A 79 -1.18 -12.99 -8.38
CA ALA A 79 -2.18 -12.73 -7.35
C ALA A 79 -3.59 -13.09 -7.84
N LYS A 80 -3.93 -12.68 -9.05
CA LYS A 80 -5.20 -13.04 -9.69
C LYS A 80 -5.40 -14.55 -9.82
N ALA A 81 -4.35 -15.30 -10.07
CA ALA A 81 -4.42 -16.77 -10.21
C ALA A 81 -4.52 -17.50 -8.87
N GLU A 82 -4.02 -16.90 -7.77
CA GLU A 82 -3.97 -17.53 -6.45
C GLU A 82 -5.14 -17.13 -5.54
N LEU A 83 -5.75 -15.97 -5.77
CA LEU A 83 -6.90 -15.50 -4.99
C LEU A 83 -8.19 -16.23 -5.37
N ASP A 84 -9.02 -16.52 -4.39
CA ASP A 84 -10.35 -17.06 -4.63
C ASP A 84 -11.23 -16.03 -5.36
N ALA A 85 -11.93 -16.47 -6.41
CA ALA A 85 -12.74 -15.56 -7.22
C ALA A 85 -13.93 -14.92 -6.48
N ASP A 86 -14.32 -15.48 -5.34
CA ASP A 86 -15.41 -15.01 -4.49
C ASP A 86 -14.92 -14.29 -3.23
N VAL A 87 -13.60 -14.04 -3.10
CA VAL A 87 -13.07 -13.23 -2.01
C VAL A 87 -13.65 -11.81 -2.07
N PRO A 88 -14.10 -11.22 -0.95
CA PRO A 88 -14.50 -9.82 -0.93
C PRO A 88 -13.33 -8.93 -1.34
N LEU A 89 -13.44 -8.23 -2.48
CA LEU A 89 -12.39 -7.40 -3.04
C LEU A 89 -12.82 -5.93 -3.08
N PHE A 90 -12.19 -5.11 -2.24
CA PHE A 90 -12.41 -3.67 -2.16
C PHE A 90 -11.41 -2.96 -3.07
N CYS A 91 -11.89 -2.00 -3.86
CA CYS A 91 -11.08 -1.23 -4.79
C CYS A 91 -11.65 0.17 -5.02
N GLN A 92 -10.90 1.02 -5.73
CA GLN A 92 -11.44 2.27 -6.24
C GLN A 92 -12.48 2.02 -7.35
N PRO A 93 -13.54 2.85 -7.46
CA PRO A 93 -14.64 2.63 -8.41
C PRO A 93 -14.18 2.55 -9.86
N GLU A 94 -13.16 3.31 -10.21
CA GLU A 94 -12.61 3.42 -11.56
C GLU A 94 -12.07 2.09 -12.11
N GLU A 95 -11.77 1.13 -11.23
CA GLU A 95 -11.15 -0.15 -11.59
C GLU A 95 -12.07 -1.37 -11.34
N ALA A 96 -13.26 -1.16 -10.77
CA ALA A 96 -14.15 -2.24 -10.36
C ALA A 96 -14.56 -3.16 -11.54
N ASP A 97 -14.93 -2.58 -12.68
CA ASP A 97 -15.32 -3.33 -13.86
C ASP A 97 -14.20 -4.24 -14.37
N ALA A 98 -12.94 -3.81 -14.24
CA ALA A 98 -11.80 -4.60 -14.65
C ALA A 98 -11.59 -5.84 -13.77
N PHE A 99 -11.83 -5.77 -12.45
CA PHE A 99 -11.80 -6.94 -11.58
C PHE A 99 -12.93 -7.92 -11.89
N VAL A 100 -14.14 -7.40 -12.21
CA VAL A 100 -15.27 -8.24 -12.64
C VAL A 100 -14.94 -8.96 -13.96
N ASP A 101 -14.36 -8.25 -14.93
CA ASP A 101 -13.95 -8.83 -16.21
C ASP A 101 -12.84 -9.89 -16.06
N GLU A 102 -12.03 -9.77 -15.02
CA GLU A 102 -11.01 -10.75 -14.63
C GLU A 102 -11.54 -11.97 -13.87
N GLY A 103 -12.84 -11.97 -13.53
CA GLY A 103 -13.55 -13.12 -12.97
C GLY A 103 -13.81 -13.06 -11.48
N PHE A 104 -13.49 -11.96 -10.79
CA PHE A 104 -13.90 -11.78 -9.39
C PHE A 104 -15.40 -11.55 -9.28
N THR A 105 -16.04 -12.21 -8.31
CA THR A 105 -17.51 -12.24 -8.19
C THR A 105 -18.05 -11.42 -7.02
N ASP A 106 -17.20 -11.00 -6.07
CA ASP A 106 -17.53 -10.13 -4.94
C ASP A 106 -16.69 -8.86 -4.94
N VAL A 107 -16.77 -8.09 -6.03
CA VAL A 107 -16.08 -6.81 -6.17
C VAL A 107 -16.89 -5.70 -5.51
N ARG A 108 -16.27 -4.97 -4.61
CA ARG A 108 -16.87 -3.94 -3.76
C ARG A 108 -16.18 -2.59 -3.97
N PRO A 109 -16.59 -1.79 -4.96
CA PRO A 109 -16.03 -0.47 -5.16
C PRO A 109 -16.33 0.44 -3.96
N VAL A 110 -15.29 1.13 -3.46
CA VAL A 110 -15.42 2.09 -2.37
C VAL A 110 -15.42 3.50 -2.97
N ASP A 111 -16.59 4.12 -3.04
CA ASP A 111 -16.71 5.50 -3.52
C ASP A 111 -16.20 6.48 -2.45
N ASP A 112 -16.88 6.55 -1.32
CA ASP A 112 -16.45 7.31 -0.14
C ASP A 112 -16.09 6.36 1.02
N GLU A 113 -17.00 5.43 1.34
CA GLU A 113 -16.85 4.45 2.42
C GLU A 113 -17.59 3.14 2.15
N ALA A 114 -17.12 2.08 2.79
CA ALA A 114 -17.78 0.77 2.83
C ALA A 114 -17.60 0.17 4.23
N SER A 115 -18.41 -0.83 4.60
CA SER A 115 -18.28 -1.54 5.87
C SER A 115 -18.08 -3.03 5.64
N PHE A 116 -17.18 -3.65 6.42
CA PHE A 116 -16.91 -5.08 6.39
C PHE A 116 -16.49 -5.57 7.78
N ASP A 117 -17.23 -6.55 8.30
CA ASP A 117 -16.99 -7.23 9.59
C ASP A 117 -16.65 -6.29 10.76
N GLY A 118 -17.39 -5.18 10.86
CA GLY A 118 -17.23 -4.20 11.94
C GLY A 118 -16.16 -3.13 11.67
N VAL A 119 -15.44 -3.20 10.55
CA VAL A 119 -14.48 -2.19 10.11
C VAL A 119 -15.14 -1.29 9.07
N THR A 120 -15.00 0.03 9.22
CA THR A 120 -15.37 0.99 8.18
C THR A 120 -14.13 1.29 7.33
N ILE A 121 -14.24 1.11 6.02
CA ILE A 121 -13.18 1.35 5.06
C ILE A 121 -13.49 2.65 4.34
N HIS A 122 -12.69 3.71 4.56
CA HIS A 122 -12.85 4.99 3.87
C HIS A 122 -11.81 5.10 2.76
N ARG A 123 -12.26 5.49 1.57
CA ARG A 123 -11.36 5.83 0.47
C ARG A 123 -10.77 7.22 0.68
N THR A 124 -9.48 7.37 0.41
CA THR A 124 -8.78 8.64 0.46
C THR A 124 -8.12 8.95 -0.88
N PRO A 125 -7.96 10.24 -1.24
CA PRO A 125 -7.31 10.59 -2.48
C PRO A 125 -5.81 10.32 -2.42
N GLY A 126 -5.22 9.80 -3.51
CA GLY A 126 -3.77 9.72 -3.74
C GLY A 126 -3.35 10.63 -4.88
N ARG A 127 -2.06 10.94 -4.94
CA ARG A 127 -1.42 11.65 -6.04
C ARG A 127 -0.09 10.99 -6.40
N HIS A 128 -0.10 10.17 -7.44
CA HIS A 128 1.03 9.35 -7.86
C HIS A 128 2.01 10.15 -8.74
N GLY A 129 2.80 11.01 -8.09
CA GLY A 129 3.74 11.90 -8.74
C GLY A 129 3.30 13.35 -8.81
N HIS A 130 3.87 14.11 -9.75
CA HIS A 130 3.68 15.56 -9.87
C HIS A 130 3.28 15.97 -11.28
N GLY A 131 2.47 17.05 -11.38
CA GLY A 131 2.09 17.66 -12.66
C GLY A 131 1.45 16.67 -13.64
N GLN A 132 1.88 16.71 -14.91
CA GLN A 132 1.36 15.86 -15.97
C GLN A 132 1.63 14.36 -15.71
N LEU A 133 2.76 14.03 -15.08
CA LEU A 133 3.10 12.64 -14.76
C LEU A 133 2.06 12.01 -13.82
N ALA A 134 1.55 12.76 -12.85
CA ALA A 134 0.51 12.28 -11.96
C ALA A 134 -0.82 11.97 -12.69
N GLU A 135 -1.12 12.71 -13.78
CA GLU A 135 -2.29 12.41 -14.63
C GLU A 135 -2.06 11.15 -15.48
N GLU A 136 -0.84 10.93 -15.97
CA GLU A 136 -0.46 9.77 -16.76
C GLU A 136 -0.42 8.46 -15.94
N MET A 137 -0.07 8.55 -14.63
CA MET A 137 -0.08 7.41 -13.71
C MET A 137 -1.49 6.91 -13.40
N GLY A 138 -2.52 7.73 -13.64
CA GLY A 138 -3.91 7.38 -13.45
C GLY A 138 -4.39 7.57 -12.00
N PRO A 139 -5.65 7.21 -11.72
CA PRO A 139 -6.21 7.32 -10.39
C PRO A 139 -5.54 6.32 -9.43
N VAL A 140 -5.22 6.78 -8.24
CA VAL A 140 -4.74 5.97 -7.12
C VAL A 140 -5.50 6.37 -5.86
N SER A 141 -5.71 5.43 -4.98
CA SER A 141 -6.40 5.66 -3.71
C SER A 141 -5.58 5.14 -2.54
N GLY A 142 -5.68 5.83 -1.41
CA GLY A 142 -5.39 5.25 -0.12
C GLY A 142 -6.67 4.76 0.54
N PHE A 143 -6.54 4.05 1.66
CA PHE A 143 -7.67 3.58 2.45
C PHE A 143 -7.42 3.78 3.94
N VAL A 144 -8.44 4.25 4.66
CA VAL A 144 -8.47 4.28 6.12
C VAL A 144 -9.40 3.18 6.60
N PHE A 145 -8.88 2.33 7.47
CA PHE A 145 -9.62 1.27 8.16
C PHE A 145 -9.92 1.76 9.57
N ASP A 146 -11.18 2.03 9.85
CA ASP A 146 -11.66 2.61 11.10
C ASP A 146 -12.45 1.58 11.91
N ALA A 147 -11.95 1.27 13.10
CA ALA A 147 -12.55 0.40 14.10
C ALA A 147 -12.18 0.92 15.50
N ASP A 148 -11.78 0.04 16.45
CA ASP A 148 -11.26 0.46 17.75
C ASP A 148 -9.93 1.23 17.61
N GLU A 149 -9.14 0.89 16.59
CA GLU A 149 -7.93 1.59 16.18
C GLU A 149 -8.03 1.94 14.68
N THR A 150 -7.49 3.09 14.30
CA THR A 150 -7.55 3.60 12.94
C THR A 150 -6.22 3.40 12.21
N LEU A 151 -6.26 2.70 11.08
CA LEU A 151 -5.13 2.47 10.19
C LEU A 151 -5.31 3.23 8.88
N TYR A 152 -4.34 4.04 8.49
CA TYR A 152 -4.28 4.65 7.17
C TYR A 152 -3.20 4.01 6.30
N VAL A 153 -3.58 3.40 5.18
CA VAL A 153 -2.70 2.94 4.12
C VAL A 153 -2.77 3.97 2.98
N ALA A 154 -1.70 4.72 2.80
CA ALA A 154 -1.69 5.87 1.88
C ALA A 154 -1.66 5.47 0.39
N GLY A 155 -1.19 4.26 0.06
CA GLY A 155 -0.96 3.82 -1.32
C GLY A 155 0.16 4.60 -2.01
N ASP A 156 0.18 4.57 -3.34
CA ASP A 156 1.19 5.29 -4.14
C ASP A 156 0.81 6.75 -4.27
N THR A 157 1.34 7.56 -3.38
CA THR A 157 1.15 9.00 -3.35
C THR A 157 2.44 9.69 -2.94
N VAL A 158 2.63 10.94 -3.36
CA VAL A 158 3.59 11.88 -2.79
C VAL A 158 2.93 12.66 -1.66
N TRP A 159 3.72 13.34 -0.85
CA TRP A 159 3.18 14.28 0.14
C TRP A 159 2.49 15.47 -0.54
N TYR A 160 1.26 15.77 -0.15
CA TYR A 160 0.48 16.92 -0.62
C TYR A 160 -0.72 17.16 0.30
N ASP A 161 -1.45 18.28 0.09
CA ASP A 161 -2.61 18.66 0.89
C ASP A 161 -3.69 17.56 1.05
N GLY A 162 -3.77 16.58 0.14
CA GLY A 162 -4.71 15.48 0.26
C GLY A 162 -4.34 14.53 1.38
N VAL A 163 -3.05 14.20 1.52
CA VAL A 163 -2.52 13.37 2.61
C VAL A 163 -2.67 14.11 3.94
N GLU A 164 -2.27 15.40 3.98
CA GLU A 164 -2.38 16.22 5.18
C GLU A 164 -3.83 16.28 5.70
N ARG A 165 -4.80 16.56 4.80
CA ARG A 165 -6.23 16.55 5.17
C ARG A 165 -6.74 15.18 5.62
N THR A 166 -6.18 14.10 5.09
CA THR A 166 -6.54 12.74 5.54
C THR A 166 -6.07 12.51 6.97
N LEU A 167 -4.83 12.89 7.29
CA LEU A 167 -4.30 12.82 8.66
C LEU A 167 -5.14 13.66 9.63
N GLU A 168 -5.43 14.91 9.27
CA GLU A 168 -6.27 15.80 10.09
C GLU A 168 -7.70 15.27 10.31
N ARG A 169 -8.29 14.65 9.29
CA ARG A 169 -9.68 14.17 9.33
C ARG A 169 -9.84 12.93 10.17
N PHE A 170 -8.92 11.97 10.03
CA PHE A 170 -9.07 10.64 10.60
C PHE A 170 -8.24 10.42 11.85
N ASP A 171 -7.22 11.27 12.11
CA ASP A 171 -6.32 11.16 13.26
C ASP A 171 -5.87 9.70 13.52
N PRO A 172 -5.23 9.04 12.51
CA PRO A 172 -4.97 7.61 12.57
C PRO A 172 -3.95 7.26 13.65
N ASP A 173 -4.11 6.08 14.27
CA ASP A 173 -3.12 5.53 15.22
C ASP A 173 -1.87 5.03 14.48
N THR A 174 -2.05 4.56 13.25
CA THR A 174 -0.95 4.09 12.39
C THR A 174 -1.14 4.52 10.95
N VAL A 175 -0.03 4.93 10.32
CA VAL A 175 0.03 5.32 8.92
C VAL A 175 1.05 4.45 8.20
N VAL A 176 0.65 3.83 7.07
CA VAL A 176 1.54 3.09 6.18
C VAL A 176 1.78 3.90 4.91
N LEU A 177 3.05 4.14 4.60
CA LEU A 177 3.52 4.93 3.48
C LEU A 177 4.29 4.09 2.48
N ASN A 178 4.04 4.28 1.19
CA ASN A 178 4.88 3.75 0.12
C ASN A 178 6.05 4.71 -0.12
N GLY A 179 7.20 4.42 0.51
CA GLY A 179 8.33 5.34 0.67
C GLY A 179 9.59 4.95 -0.10
N GLY A 180 9.47 4.17 -1.17
CA GLY A 180 10.61 3.72 -1.97
C GLY A 180 11.20 4.77 -2.93
N GLU A 181 10.69 6.00 -2.95
CA GLU A 181 11.12 7.06 -3.87
C GLU A 181 11.15 6.55 -5.32
N ALA A 182 10.04 5.94 -5.76
CA ALA A 182 9.91 5.40 -7.10
C ALA A 182 10.08 6.52 -8.13
N GLN A 183 10.94 6.29 -9.14
CA GLN A 183 11.34 7.35 -10.06
C GLN A 183 11.63 6.81 -11.46
N PHE A 184 11.24 7.59 -12.46
CA PHE A 184 11.65 7.41 -13.86
C PHE A 184 12.98 8.16 -14.15
N ASN A 185 13.52 7.99 -15.36
CA ASN A 185 14.70 8.74 -15.82
C ASN A 185 14.41 10.24 -16.04
N HIS A 186 13.17 10.66 -15.87
CA HIS A 186 12.69 12.03 -16.02
C HIS A 186 11.59 12.33 -15.02
N GLY A 187 11.41 13.60 -14.69
CA GLY A 187 10.43 14.05 -13.70
C GLY A 187 10.91 13.88 -12.25
N ASP A 188 10.02 14.21 -11.32
CA ASP A 188 10.22 14.06 -9.90
C ASP A 188 9.76 12.66 -9.45
N PRO A 189 10.11 12.21 -8.22
CA PRO A 189 9.59 10.96 -7.66
C PRO A 189 8.07 10.86 -7.72
N ILE A 190 7.57 9.64 -7.91
CA ILE A 190 6.13 9.35 -8.00
C ILE A 190 5.54 8.73 -6.72
N THR A 191 6.38 8.29 -5.80
CA THR A 191 6.03 7.90 -4.43
C THR A 191 6.85 8.71 -3.43
N MET A 192 6.55 8.57 -2.15
CA MET A 192 7.26 9.33 -1.11
C MET A 192 8.75 8.98 -1.04
N GLY A 193 9.57 10.00 -0.87
CA GLY A 193 10.98 9.92 -0.51
C GLY A 193 11.22 10.40 0.92
N VAL A 194 12.49 10.57 1.32
CA VAL A 194 12.89 10.99 2.67
C VAL A 194 12.17 12.26 3.12
N SER A 195 12.09 13.28 2.25
CA SER A 195 11.43 14.56 2.59
C SER A 195 9.94 14.40 2.88
N ASP A 196 9.26 13.57 2.08
CA ASP A 196 7.82 13.35 2.21
C ASP A 196 7.50 12.53 3.46
N VAL A 197 8.27 11.46 3.71
CA VAL A 197 8.17 10.65 4.93
C VAL A 197 8.39 11.51 6.17
N THR A 198 9.37 12.41 6.13
CA THR A 198 9.63 13.36 7.21
C THR A 198 8.45 14.32 7.42
N ALA A 199 7.86 14.83 6.33
CA ALA A 199 6.71 15.72 6.40
C ALA A 199 5.48 15.01 7.01
N VAL A 200 5.22 13.76 6.64
CA VAL A 200 4.14 12.96 7.26
C VAL A 200 4.40 12.78 8.76
N ARG A 201 5.62 12.32 9.14
CA ARG A 201 5.98 12.12 10.56
C ARG A 201 5.78 13.41 11.38
N ASP A 202 6.13 14.57 10.83
CA ASP A 202 5.99 15.86 11.51
C ASP A 202 4.53 16.36 11.59
N ALA A 203 3.65 15.81 10.75
CA ALA A 203 2.23 16.19 10.66
C ALA A 203 1.30 15.32 11.51
N THR A 204 1.78 14.24 12.14
CA THR A 204 0.95 13.33 12.93
C THR A 204 1.69 12.75 14.13
N ASP A 205 0.95 12.39 15.17
CA ASP A 205 1.46 11.62 16.33
C ASP A 205 1.35 10.10 16.10
N ALA A 206 0.85 9.67 14.94
CA ALA A 206 0.69 8.26 14.56
C ALA A 206 2.00 7.49 14.50
N THR A 207 1.94 6.19 14.67
CA THR A 207 3.03 5.29 14.30
C THR A 207 3.18 5.28 12.77
N VAL A 208 4.31 5.77 12.25
CA VAL A 208 4.59 5.79 10.81
C VAL A 208 5.37 4.55 10.40
N VAL A 209 4.83 3.79 9.45
CA VAL A 209 5.42 2.58 8.87
C VAL A 209 5.70 2.84 7.39
N VAL A 210 6.92 2.56 6.94
CA VAL A 210 7.32 2.83 5.56
C VAL A 210 7.64 1.51 4.85
N VAL A 211 6.97 1.30 3.72
CA VAL A 211 7.03 0.08 2.90
C VAL A 211 7.27 0.42 1.42
N HIS A 212 7.07 -0.51 0.50
CA HIS A 212 7.24 -0.33 -0.95
C HIS A 212 8.68 0.04 -1.33
N MET A 213 9.65 -0.70 -0.76
CA MET A 213 11.07 -0.46 -0.93
C MET A 213 11.78 -1.71 -1.47
N GLU A 214 12.81 -1.52 -2.29
CA GLU A 214 13.79 -2.54 -2.72
C GLU A 214 13.24 -3.74 -3.52
N ALA A 215 11.92 -3.85 -3.71
CA ALA A 215 11.31 -4.97 -4.43
C ALA A 215 11.07 -4.68 -5.93
N ILE A 216 10.99 -3.41 -6.32
CA ILE A 216 10.72 -2.98 -7.70
C ILE A 216 11.87 -2.12 -8.22
N ASN A 217 12.20 -2.28 -9.49
CA ASN A 217 13.40 -1.70 -10.09
C ASN A 217 13.48 -0.17 -10.09
N HIS A 218 12.36 0.53 -9.94
CA HIS A 218 12.32 1.98 -9.90
C HIS A 218 12.19 2.58 -8.48
N CYS A 219 12.03 1.74 -7.45
CA CYS A 219 12.13 2.17 -6.06
C CYS A 219 13.60 2.32 -5.69
N LEU A 220 14.08 3.56 -5.64
CA LEU A 220 15.51 3.85 -5.55
C LEU A 220 16.01 4.06 -4.13
N LEU A 221 15.14 4.49 -3.20
CA LEU A 221 15.47 4.67 -1.80
C LEU A 221 15.50 3.32 -1.08
N THR A 222 16.64 3.01 -0.47
CA THR A 222 16.79 1.78 0.31
C THR A 222 16.32 1.96 1.76
N ARG A 223 15.99 0.85 2.44
CA ARG A 223 15.64 0.85 3.86
C ARG A 223 16.74 1.44 4.73
N ASP A 224 17.99 1.11 4.44
CA ASP A 224 19.14 1.60 5.21
C ASP A 224 19.35 3.12 5.03
N GLU A 225 19.18 3.65 3.82
CA GLU A 225 19.24 5.08 3.56
C GLU A 225 18.12 5.82 4.30
N LEU A 226 16.86 5.33 4.22
CA LEU A 226 15.75 5.95 4.93
C LEU A 226 15.97 5.94 6.46
N ARG A 227 16.41 4.82 7.03
CA ARG A 227 16.71 4.70 8.47
C ARG A 227 17.83 5.64 8.92
N ALA A 228 18.78 5.94 8.04
CA ALA A 228 19.88 6.87 8.35
C ALA A 228 19.44 8.33 8.34
N GLU A 229 18.45 8.69 7.52
CA GLU A 229 18.02 10.07 7.30
C GLU A 229 16.76 10.45 8.12
N THR A 230 15.94 9.47 8.53
CA THR A 230 14.67 9.72 9.22
C THR A 230 14.58 8.92 10.51
N ALA A 231 14.48 9.62 11.64
CA ALA A 231 14.22 9.01 12.94
C ALA A 231 12.71 8.82 13.18
N ASP A 232 12.37 7.98 14.15
CA ASP A 232 11.00 7.77 14.65
C ASP A 232 9.99 7.28 13.58
N VAL A 233 10.48 6.48 12.63
CA VAL A 233 9.65 5.73 11.68
C VAL A 233 10.01 4.24 11.72
N HIS A 234 9.04 3.38 11.49
CA HIS A 234 9.25 1.95 11.35
C HIS A 234 9.50 1.60 9.88
N VAL A 235 10.63 0.97 9.60
CA VAL A 235 11.00 0.51 8.24
C VAL A 235 11.21 -1.01 8.33
N PRO A 236 10.13 -1.83 8.17
CA PRO A 236 10.19 -3.28 8.33
C PRO A 236 10.96 -3.97 7.21
N GLU A 237 11.52 -5.14 7.51
CA GLU A 237 11.95 -6.09 6.50
C GLU A 237 10.77 -6.91 5.98
N ASP A 238 10.93 -7.54 4.79
CA ASP A 238 9.91 -8.42 4.23
C ASP A 238 9.64 -9.60 5.19
N GLY A 239 8.37 -9.82 5.53
CA GLY A 239 7.91 -10.80 6.51
C GLY A 239 7.72 -10.27 7.93
N ASP A 240 8.25 -9.10 8.27
CA ASP A 240 8.14 -8.52 9.62
C ASP A 240 6.69 -8.16 9.97
N ARG A 241 6.37 -8.35 11.27
CA ARG A 241 5.10 -7.94 11.87
C ARG A 241 5.33 -6.79 12.86
N ILE A 242 4.52 -5.76 12.72
CA ILE A 242 4.45 -4.63 13.63
C ILE A 242 3.14 -4.76 14.40
N ALA A 243 3.21 -4.94 15.72
CA ALA A 243 2.06 -4.85 16.61
C ALA A 243 1.67 -3.37 16.78
N ARG A 244 0.37 -3.11 16.85
CA ARG A 244 -0.20 -1.77 17.02
C ARG A 244 -0.66 -1.59 18.46
#